data_46b83e7d71b0e10e80feadfcdd2b2592
#
_entry.id   46b83e7d71b0e10e80feadfcdd2b2592
#
_cell.length_a   1.000
_cell.length_b   1.000
_cell.length_c   1.000
_cell.angle_alpha   90.00
_cell.angle_beta   90.00
_cell.angle_gamma   90.00
#
_symmetry.space_group_name_H-M   'P 1'
#
loop_
_entity.id
_entity.type
_entity.pdbx_description
1 polymer ?
#
loop_
_entity_poly.entity_id
_entity_poly.type
_entity_poly.pdbx_seq_one_letter_code
_entity_poly.pdbx_strand_id
1 'polypeptide(L)'
;VTVLRSIDPTDTPALRKERGAFFTPDDITRFMARWAIRGAEDLVMEPSAGDAAFLVAAVARLRELASDPAARPIVDGVEIHAHSARVAGQRVQEAGGTAQIRHSDFFLIEPEPVYDTVIGNPPYIRYQDFSGESRLRSREAALRGGVSLTGLASSWAAFTIHSALFLRQGGRLGLVLPAELLSVNYAAPVRRFLFDRFRDVELVLFDEQVFPEAEADVVLLLADGYLEGPARHAVIRQAKNAADLESLGAGLTWTPLDPAGKWTSSLVDPDAVKPLQGLLRQGLFTDLETWGDTTLGIVTGNNKYFTLSPQRVKELGLRPKELLRLSPPGSAHLRGLSLTSAMLSKLGREGSATYLFYPSGPPSAEAAAYIADGHRTGVDTAYKCRVRKTWYQVPLVPPADLLLTCMNADTPRLTANEAGARHLNSVHGVYLNEVHAELGRELLSLASLNSVTLLHAEMVGRAYGGGILKIEPKEADVWAMPSPALVLACADALRAVKQQVADLLADGRLLDAVTVVDEIVLVDCGGLSADQIARIRQARAEFFKRRTVRGASGR
;
A
#
# COMPACT_ATOMS: atom_id res chain seq x y z
N VAL A 1 -4.42 -14.52 -38.08
CA VAL A 1 -4.40 -15.98 -37.79
C VAL A 1 -4.26 -16.12 -36.29
N THR A 2 -5.35 -16.51 -35.62
CA THR A 2 -5.36 -16.74 -34.17
C THR A 2 -4.54 -18.01 -33.90
N VAL A 3 -3.32 -17.86 -33.41
CA VAL A 3 -2.49 -18.99 -32.98
C VAL A 3 -3.14 -19.57 -31.74
N LEU A 4 -3.65 -20.80 -31.85
CA LEU A 4 -4.18 -21.56 -30.72
C LEU A 4 -3.04 -21.76 -29.70
N ARG A 5 -3.15 -21.11 -28.53
CA ARG A 5 -2.23 -21.31 -27.41
C ARG A 5 -2.32 -22.77 -26.98
N SER A 6 -1.24 -23.53 -27.10
CA SER A 6 -1.15 -24.90 -26.62
C SER A 6 -1.08 -24.89 -25.08
N ILE A 7 -2.24 -25.02 -24.45
CA ILE A 7 -2.35 -25.15 -22.99
C ILE A 7 -2.07 -26.62 -22.65
N ASP A 8 -1.09 -26.88 -21.77
CA ASP A 8 -0.93 -28.21 -21.18
C ASP A 8 -2.21 -28.56 -20.41
N PRO A 9 -2.90 -29.66 -20.76
CA PRO A 9 -4.13 -30.04 -20.06
C PRO A 9 -3.95 -30.27 -18.55
N THR A 10 -2.71 -30.45 -18.08
CA THR A 10 -2.38 -30.59 -16.66
C THR A 10 -2.09 -29.25 -15.99
N ASP A 11 -1.87 -28.16 -16.75
CA ASP A 11 -1.63 -26.81 -16.24
C ASP A 11 -2.94 -26.03 -16.05
N THR A 12 -3.62 -26.31 -14.95
CA THR A 12 -4.89 -25.69 -14.63
C THR A 12 -4.74 -24.19 -14.28
N PRO A 13 -5.79 -23.37 -14.44
CA PRO A 13 -5.78 -21.97 -14.00
C PRO A 13 -5.36 -21.81 -12.52
N ALA A 14 -5.73 -22.77 -11.66
CA ALA A 14 -5.35 -22.78 -10.25
C ALA A 14 -3.83 -22.95 -10.07
N LEU A 15 -3.21 -23.86 -10.80
CA LEU A 15 -1.76 -24.08 -10.76
C LEU A 15 -0.98 -22.88 -11.33
N ARG A 16 -1.49 -22.21 -12.36
CA ARG A 16 -0.90 -20.97 -12.88
C ARG A 16 -0.99 -19.83 -11.86
N LYS A 17 -2.13 -19.67 -11.20
CA LYS A 17 -2.32 -18.67 -10.13
C LYS A 17 -1.36 -18.92 -8.97
N GLU A 18 -1.18 -20.16 -8.54
CA GLU A 18 -0.25 -20.55 -7.47
C GLU A 18 1.20 -20.16 -7.80
N ARG A 19 1.59 -20.27 -9.08
CA ARG A 19 2.92 -19.89 -9.59
C ARG A 19 3.04 -18.39 -9.92
N GLY A 20 1.96 -17.60 -9.83
CA GLY A 20 1.93 -16.19 -10.23
C GLY A 20 2.13 -15.99 -11.74
N ALA A 21 1.85 -17.00 -12.57
CA ALA A 21 2.01 -16.95 -14.02
C ALA A 21 0.72 -16.48 -14.70
N PHE A 22 0.79 -15.33 -15.38
CA PHE A 22 -0.33 -14.74 -16.13
C PHE A 22 0.09 -14.52 -17.59
N PHE A 23 -0.83 -14.77 -18.51
CA PHE A 23 -0.60 -14.47 -19.92
C PHE A 23 -0.61 -12.96 -20.16
N THR A 24 0.45 -12.45 -20.74
CA THR A 24 0.55 -11.02 -21.06
C THR A 24 -0.14 -10.72 -22.39
N PRO A 25 -1.04 -9.71 -22.46
CA PRO A 25 -1.66 -9.27 -23.70
C PRO A 25 -0.63 -8.85 -24.77
N ASP A 26 -0.91 -9.19 -26.04
CA ASP A 26 0.01 -8.91 -27.15
C ASP A 26 0.32 -7.43 -27.34
N ASP A 27 -0.64 -6.53 -27.02
CA ASP A 27 -0.44 -5.07 -27.10
C ASP A 27 0.64 -4.61 -26.11
N ILE A 28 0.68 -5.17 -24.91
CA ILE A 28 1.69 -4.86 -23.90
C ILE A 28 3.06 -5.37 -24.36
N THR A 29 3.15 -6.61 -24.82
CA THR A 29 4.45 -7.18 -25.24
C THR A 29 5.02 -6.46 -26.44
N ARG A 30 4.19 -6.09 -27.43
CA ARG A 30 4.61 -5.28 -28.59
C ARG A 30 5.08 -3.89 -28.18
N PHE A 31 4.31 -3.21 -27.35
CA PHE A 31 4.68 -1.88 -26.85
C PHE A 31 6.03 -1.92 -26.15
N MET A 32 6.22 -2.83 -25.21
CA MET A 32 7.45 -2.94 -24.44
C MET A 32 8.64 -3.36 -25.30
N ALA A 33 8.47 -4.29 -26.25
CA ALA A 33 9.52 -4.67 -27.19
C ALA A 33 9.93 -3.50 -28.08
N ARG A 34 8.99 -2.70 -28.60
CA ARG A 34 9.28 -1.50 -29.40
C ARG A 34 10.02 -0.43 -28.60
N TRP A 35 9.64 -0.23 -27.33
CA TRP A 35 10.30 0.73 -26.46
C TRP A 35 11.72 0.29 -26.10
N ALA A 36 11.90 -0.99 -25.79
CA ALA A 36 13.13 -1.53 -25.24
C ALA A 36 14.19 -1.82 -26.32
N ILE A 37 13.79 -2.34 -27.50
CA ILE A 37 14.70 -2.80 -28.55
C ILE A 37 14.85 -1.70 -29.61
N ARG A 38 16.06 -1.17 -29.73
CA ARG A 38 16.39 -0.02 -30.59
C ARG A 38 17.32 -0.37 -31.75
N GLY A 39 18.05 -1.48 -31.66
CA GLY A 39 18.97 -1.97 -32.68
C GLY A 39 18.66 -3.41 -33.10
N ALA A 40 19.00 -3.74 -34.35
CA ALA A 40 18.82 -5.11 -34.86
C ALA A 40 19.70 -6.16 -34.15
N GLU A 41 20.80 -5.69 -33.54
CA GLU A 41 21.79 -6.50 -32.85
C GLU A 41 21.64 -6.46 -31.32
N ASP A 42 20.56 -5.82 -30.80
CA ASP A 42 20.33 -5.74 -29.37
C ASP A 42 20.19 -7.16 -28.77
N LEU A 43 20.97 -7.46 -27.75
CA LEU A 43 20.85 -8.69 -26.98
C LEU A 43 19.68 -8.60 -26.01
N VAL A 44 18.72 -9.51 -26.12
CA VAL A 44 17.46 -9.48 -25.39
C VAL A 44 17.31 -10.70 -24.48
N MET A 45 16.94 -10.48 -23.24
CA MET A 45 16.66 -11.53 -22.26
C MET A 45 15.26 -11.38 -21.63
N GLU A 46 14.59 -12.52 -21.43
CA GLU A 46 13.37 -12.62 -20.60
C GLU A 46 13.64 -13.49 -19.36
N PRO A 47 13.52 -12.94 -18.12
CA PRO A 47 13.88 -13.66 -16.89
C PRO A 47 12.86 -14.73 -16.45
N SER A 48 11.67 -14.76 -17.05
CA SER A 48 10.60 -15.74 -16.79
C SER A 48 9.77 -15.92 -18.06
N ALA A 49 10.28 -16.74 -18.97
CA ALA A 49 9.81 -16.77 -20.36
C ALA A 49 8.36 -17.29 -20.51
N GLY A 50 7.87 -18.11 -19.60
CA GLY A 50 6.50 -18.60 -19.65
C GLY A 50 6.12 -19.21 -21.00
N ASP A 51 5.15 -18.59 -21.68
CA ASP A 51 4.73 -18.93 -23.04
C ASP A 51 5.50 -18.17 -24.14
N ALA A 52 6.57 -17.45 -23.78
CA ALA A 52 7.45 -16.67 -24.65
C ALA A 52 6.78 -15.45 -25.33
N ALA A 53 5.72 -14.89 -24.75
CA ALA A 53 5.02 -13.76 -25.38
C ALA A 53 5.96 -12.56 -25.63
N PHE A 54 6.85 -12.24 -24.68
CA PHE A 54 7.85 -11.18 -24.84
C PHE A 54 8.96 -11.55 -25.82
N LEU A 55 9.46 -12.80 -25.81
CA LEU A 55 10.49 -13.23 -26.76
C LEU A 55 9.97 -13.23 -28.20
N VAL A 56 8.72 -13.62 -28.43
CA VAL A 56 8.08 -13.55 -29.76
C VAL A 56 7.97 -12.10 -30.23
N ALA A 57 7.54 -11.18 -29.33
CA ALA A 57 7.48 -9.76 -29.64
C ALA A 57 8.90 -9.16 -29.88
N ALA A 58 9.91 -9.63 -29.14
CA ALA A 58 11.31 -9.24 -29.34
C ALA A 58 11.84 -9.69 -30.71
N VAL A 59 11.59 -10.94 -31.10
CA VAL A 59 11.97 -11.45 -32.44
C VAL A 59 11.32 -10.62 -33.54
N ALA A 60 10.01 -10.33 -33.41
CA ALA A 60 9.31 -9.50 -34.39
C ALA A 60 9.95 -8.12 -34.51
N ARG A 61 10.31 -7.49 -33.38
CA ARG A 61 10.95 -6.15 -33.36
C ARG A 61 12.38 -6.19 -33.92
N LEU A 62 13.18 -7.16 -33.56
CA LEU A 62 14.56 -7.31 -34.08
C LEU A 62 14.54 -7.51 -35.61
N ARG A 63 13.61 -8.32 -36.14
CA ARG A 63 13.43 -8.50 -37.58
C ARG A 63 12.93 -7.26 -38.29
N GLU A 64 12.07 -6.46 -37.65
CA GLU A 64 11.62 -5.16 -38.18
C GLU A 64 12.80 -4.18 -38.34
N LEU A 65 13.80 -4.25 -37.45
CA LEU A 65 14.98 -3.40 -37.46
C LEU A 65 16.12 -3.95 -38.33
N ALA A 66 16.10 -5.25 -38.64
CA ALA A 66 17.15 -5.90 -39.41
C ALA A 66 17.12 -5.49 -40.87
N SER A 67 18.31 -5.24 -41.46
CA SER A 67 18.47 -4.97 -42.87
C SER A 67 18.28 -6.21 -43.77
N ASP A 68 18.51 -7.40 -43.21
CA ASP A 68 18.31 -8.70 -43.87
C ASP A 68 16.94 -9.27 -43.52
N PRO A 69 16.00 -9.41 -44.46
CA PRO A 69 14.71 -10.04 -44.24
C PRO A 69 14.79 -11.53 -43.79
N ALA A 70 15.91 -12.19 -44.06
CA ALA A 70 16.17 -13.57 -43.67
C ALA A 70 16.81 -13.71 -42.27
N ALA A 71 17.07 -12.59 -41.61
CA ALA A 71 17.67 -12.60 -40.26
C ALA A 71 16.86 -13.44 -39.28
N ARG A 72 17.57 -14.24 -38.51
CA ARG A 72 17.01 -15.04 -37.41
C ARG A 72 17.59 -14.57 -36.09
N PRO A 73 16.97 -13.55 -35.47
CA PRO A 73 17.45 -12.99 -34.20
C PRO A 73 17.56 -14.08 -33.12
N ILE A 74 18.59 -13.95 -32.29
CA ILE A 74 18.79 -14.81 -31.12
C ILE A 74 18.22 -14.07 -29.91
N VAL A 75 17.41 -14.76 -29.13
CA VAL A 75 16.85 -14.23 -27.88
C VAL A 75 17.03 -15.23 -26.75
N ASP A 76 17.31 -14.72 -25.56
CA ASP A 76 17.59 -15.52 -24.39
C ASP A 76 16.41 -15.49 -23.43
N GLY A 77 16.15 -16.62 -22.76
CA GLY A 77 15.11 -16.72 -21.75
C GLY A 77 15.46 -17.69 -20.64
N VAL A 78 14.84 -17.49 -19.51
CA VAL A 78 14.89 -18.42 -18.38
C VAL A 78 13.48 -18.86 -18.04
N GLU A 79 13.30 -20.16 -17.83
CA GLU A 79 12.01 -20.73 -17.43
C GLU A 79 12.22 -21.90 -16.46
N ILE A 80 11.48 -21.88 -15.35
CA ILE A 80 11.60 -22.89 -14.30
C ILE A 80 10.87 -24.20 -14.65
N HIS A 81 9.88 -24.14 -15.56
CA HIS A 81 9.10 -25.31 -15.97
C HIS A 81 9.59 -25.86 -17.29
N ALA A 82 10.01 -27.14 -17.29
CA ALA A 82 10.55 -27.81 -18.47
C ALA A 82 9.60 -27.83 -19.69
N HIS A 83 8.28 -27.98 -19.45
CA HIS A 83 7.30 -27.94 -20.53
C HIS A 83 7.19 -26.51 -21.13
N SER A 84 7.05 -25.49 -20.31
CA SER A 84 6.99 -24.09 -20.76
C SER A 84 8.27 -23.68 -21.48
N ALA A 85 9.45 -24.09 -21.00
CA ALA A 85 10.73 -23.83 -21.67
C ALA A 85 10.78 -24.41 -23.08
N ARG A 86 10.26 -25.64 -23.29
CA ARG A 86 10.17 -26.24 -24.64
C ARG A 86 9.19 -25.50 -25.53
N VAL A 87 8.01 -25.18 -25.02
CA VAL A 87 6.98 -24.43 -25.77
C VAL A 87 7.51 -23.04 -26.14
N ALA A 88 8.19 -22.36 -25.24
CA ALA A 88 8.83 -21.08 -25.50
C ALA A 88 9.82 -21.15 -26.66
N GLY A 89 10.70 -22.15 -26.65
CA GLY A 89 11.64 -22.39 -27.77
C GLY A 89 10.95 -22.63 -29.12
N GLN A 90 9.88 -23.41 -29.15
CA GLN A 90 9.10 -23.68 -30.38
C GLN A 90 8.44 -22.39 -30.90
N ARG A 91 7.78 -21.62 -30.04
CA ARG A 91 7.11 -20.36 -30.43
C ARG A 91 8.07 -19.32 -30.98
N VAL A 92 9.27 -19.21 -30.40
CA VAL A 92 10.31 -18.31 -30.91
C VAL A 92 10.78 -18.77 -32.30
N GLN A 93 10.94 -20.10 -32.53
CA GLN A 93 11.28 -20.62 -33.85
C GLN A 93 10.16 -20.37 -34.88
N GLU A 94 8.90 -20.57 -34.52
CA GLU A 94 7.74 -20.28 -35.37
C GLU A 94 7.68 -18.78 -35.73
N ALA A 95 8.09 -17.88 -34.81
CA ALA A 95 8.22 -16.46 -35.07
C ALA A 95 9.42 -16.08 -35.96
N GLY A 96 10.27 -17.06 -36.32
CA GLY A 96 11.43 -16.85 -37.18
C GLY A 96 12.71 -16.43 -36.45
N GLY A 97 12.77 -16.61 -35.13
CA GLY A 97 13.96 -16.41 -34.30
C GLY A 97 14.66 -17.70 -33.90
N THR A 98 15.68 -17.56 -33.07
CA THR A 98 16.38 -18.65 -32.37
C THR A 98 16.32 -18.38 -30.87
N ALA A 99 15.85 -19.34 -30.09
CA ALA A 99 15.75 -19.22 -28.66
C ALA A 99 16.85 -19.97 -27.92
N GLN A 100 17.45 -19.33 -26.92
CA GLN A 100 18.32 -19.98 -25.94
C GLN A 100 17.58 -19.96 -24.58
N ILE A 101 16.73 -20.96 -24.34
CA ILE A 101 15.94 -21.05 -23.12
C ILE A 101 16.66 -21.90 -22.08
N ARG A 102 17.08 -21.29 -20.98
CA ARG A 102 17.66 -22.01 -19.83
C ARG A 102 16.53 -22.53 -18.93
N HIS A 103 16.43 -23.84 -18.80
CA HIS A 103 15.52 -24.47 -17.84
C HIS A 103 16.15 -24.40 -16.43
N SER A 104 15.81 -23.37 -15.65
CA SER A 104 16.39 -23.11 -14.31
C SER A 104 15.52 -22.16 -13.49
N ASP A 105 15.74 -22.17 -12.16
CA ASP A 105 15.34 -21.05 -11.31
C ASP A 105 16.20 -19.82 -11.65
N PHE A 106 15.57 -18.71 -12.00
CA PHE A 106 16.25 -17.48 -12.41
C PHE A 106 17.23 -16.97 -11.34
N PHE A 107 16.91 -17.10 -10.07
CA PHE A 107 17.76 -16.64 -8.96
C PHE A 107 19.07 -17.45 -8.81
N LEU A 108 19.17 -18.61 -9.44
CA LEU A 108 20.39 -19.43 -9.48
C LEU A 108 21.35 -19.04 -10.60
N ILE A 109 20.92 -18.22 -11.55
CA ILE A 109 21.76 -17.80 -12.66
C ILE A 109 22.62 -16.63 -12.23
N GLU A 110 23.93 -16.78 -12.36
CA GLU A 110 24.86 -15.68 -12.11
C GLU A 110 24.68 -14.60 -13.17
N PRO A 111 24.57 -13.31 -12.77
CA PRO A 111 24.38 -12.22 -13.71
C PRO A 111 25.62 -12.00 -14.58
N GLU A 112 25.39 -11.97 -15.88
CA GLU A 112 26.37 -11.53 -16.89
C GLU A 112 25.86 -10.22 -17.51
N PRO A 113 26.53 -9.08 -17.30
CA PRO A 113 26.04 -7.76 -17.71
C PRO A 113 26.30 -7.49 -19.20
N VAL A 114 25.68 -8.28 -20.07
CA VAL A 114 25.89 -8.26 -21.54
C VAL A 114 24.67 -7.79 -22.32
N TYR A 115 23.47 -7.84 -21.71
CA TYR A 115 22.22 -7.58 -22.42
C TYR A 115 21.95 -6.08 -22.59
N ASP A 116 21.51 -5.72 -23.80
CA ASP A 116 20.99 -4.40 -24.10
C ASP A 116 19.64 -4.17 -23.44
N THR A 117 18.86 -5.26 -23.34
CA THR A 117 17.48 -5.20 -22.91
C THR A 117 17.10 -6.45 -22.12
N VAL A 118 16.46 -6.21 -20.97
CA VAL A 118 15.75 -7.25 -20.22
C VAL A 118 14.27 -6.83 -20.14
N ILE A 119 13.39 -7.70 -20.67
CA ILE A 119 11.94 -7.45 -20.70
C ILE A 119 11.18 -8.68 -20.19
N GLY A 120 10.02 -8.46 -19.55
CA GLY A 120 9.21 -9.61 -19.11
C GLY A 120 8.10 -9.23 -18.13
N ASN A 121 7.34 -10.24 -17.74
CA ASN A 121 6.33 -10.19 -16.69
C ASN A 121 6.72 -11.21 -15.60
N PRO A 122 7.48 -10.79 -14.57
CA PRO A 122 7.94 -11.71 -13.52
C PRO A 122 6.76 -12.23 -12.68
N PRO A 123 6.89 -13.42 -12.05
CA PRO A 123 5.83 -14.00 -11.23
C PRO A 123 5.57 -13.19 -9.95
N TYR A 124 4.28 -13.00 -9.58
CA TYR A 124 3.84 -12.26 -8.38
C TYR A 124 3.50 -13.20 -7.23
N ILE A 125 4.49 -13.95 -6.72
CA ILE A 125 4.28 -14.87 -5.59
C ILE A 125 4.30 -14.05 -4.30
N ARG A 126 3.19 -14.07 -3.54
CA ARG A 126 3.07 -13.37 -2.26
C ARG A 126 3.99 -13.99 -1.22
N TYR A 127 4.47 -13.19 -0.26
CA TYR A 127 5.40 -13.65 0.78
C TYR A 127 4.87 -14.84 1.62
N GLN A 128 3.55 -15.00 1.75
CA GLN A 128 2.93 -16.10 2.47
C GLN A 128 3.13 -17.45 1.77
N ASP A 129 3.10 -17.40 0.42
CA ASP A 129 3.22 -18.56 -0.46
C ASP A 129 4.67 -18.77 -0.95
N PHE A 130 5.54 -17.78 -0.68
CA PHE A 130 6.95 -17.73 -1.06
C PHE A 130 7.83 -18.02 0.16
N SER A 131 8.18 -19.28 0.38
CA SER A 131 8.85 -19.76 1.60
C SER A 131 10.08 -20.63 1.31
N GLY A 132 10.80 -20.98 2.35
CA GLY A 132 11.93 -21.91 2.26
C GLY A 132 13.10 -21.41 1.41
N GLU A 133 13.68 -22.32 0.63
CA GLU A 133 14.89 -22.10 -0.16
C GLU A 133 14.70 -21.08 -1.27
N SER A 134 13.56 -21.08 -1.96
CA SER A 134 13.26 -20.10 -3.01
C SER A 134 13.26 -18.65 -2.49
N ARG A 135 12.74 -18.43 -1.28
CA ARG A 135 12.82 -17.11 -0.62
C ARG A 135 14.25 -16.72 -0.29
N LEU A 136 15.06 -17.67 0.18
CA LEU A 136 16.47 -17.41 0.51
C LEU A 136 17.24 -17.00 -0.76
N ARG A 137 17.13 -17.77 -1.83
CA ARG A 137 17.76 -17.49 -3.14
C ARG A 137 17.37 -16.12 -3.69
N SER A 138 16.08 -15.76 -3.62
CA SER A 138 15.60 -14.45 -4.08
C SER A 138 16.23 -13.29 -3.32
N ARG A 139 16.39 -13.42 -1.99
CA ARG A 139 17.04 -12.40 -1.17
C ARG A 139 18.54 -12.31 -1.46
N GLU A 140 19.21 -13.43 -1.67
CA GLU A 140 20.62 -13.46 -2.08
C GLU A 140 20.81 -12.80 -3.45
N ALA A 141 19.93 -13.08 -4.40
CA ALA A 141 19.94 -12.45 -5.72
C ALA A 141 19.77 -10.91 -5.63
N ALA A 142 18.88 -10.42 -4.78
CA ALA A 142 18.72 -8.99 -4.53
C ALA A 142 19.95 -8.38 -3.83
N LEU A 143 20.59 -9.12 -2.90
CA LEU A 143 21.82 -8.68 -2.22
C LEU A 143 22.99 -8.51 -3.19
N ARG A 144 23.08 -9.29 -4.28
CA ARG A 144 24.08 -9.06 -5.34
C ARG A 144 23.93 -7.67 -5.97
N GLY A 145 22.71 -7.14 -6.06
CA GLY A 145 22.43 -5.76 -6.47
C GLY A 145 22.61 -4.71 -5.37
N GLY A 146 23.07 -5.09 -4.19
CA GLY A 146 23.24 -4.21 -3.03
C GLY A 146 21.93 -3.92 -2.30
N VAL A 147 20.87 -4.69 -2.53
CA VAL A 147 19.53 -4.43 -1.96
C VAL A 147 19.14 -5.50 -0.96
N SER A 148 18.90 -5.09 0.29
CA SER A 148 18.38 -5.98 1.34
C SER A 148 16.84 -5.98 1.33
N LEU A 149 16.23 -7.10 0.98
CA LEU A 149 14.78 -7.29 1.01
C LEU A 149 14.34 -7.92 2.34
N THR A 150 13.22 -7.45 2.85
CA THR A 150 12.59 -8.03 4.07
C THR A 150 11.93 -9.38 3.77
N GLY A 151 11.68 -10.19 4.80
CA GLY A 151 10.94 -11.45 4.67
C GLY A 151 9.47 -11.29 4.22
N LEU A 152 8.97 -10.07 4.12
CA LEU A 152 7.61 -9.74 3.65
C LEU A 152 7.57 -9.38 2.15
N ALA A 153 8.73 -9.38 1.47
CA ALA A 153 8.78 -9.05 0.05
C ALA A 153 8.22 -10.19 -0.81
N SER A 154 7.39 -9.82 -1.78
CA SER A 154 6.93 -10.72 -2.84
C SER A 154 8.05 -10.95 -3.88
N SER A 155 7.95 -12.03 -4.66
CA SER A 155 9.00 -12.46 -5.61
C SER A 155 9.41 -11.39 -6.63
N TRP A 156 8.45 -10.61 -7.14
CA TRP A 156 8.69 -9.57 -8.16
C TRP A 156 9.76 -8.55 -7.74
N ALA A 157 9.89 -8.27 -6.43
CA ALA A 157 10.87 -7.31 -5.93
C ALA A 157 12.31 -7.79 -6.19
N ALA A 158 12.60 -9.07 -5.91
CA ALA A 158 13.89 -9.65 -6.20
C ALA A 158 14.12 -9.83 -7.72
N PHE A 159 13.08 -10.22 -8.47
CA PHE A 159 13.16 -10.28 -9.94
C PHE A 159 13.57 -8.95 -10.55
N THR A 160 12.97 -7.84 -10.11
CA THR A 160 13.30 -6.51 -10.62
C THR A 160 14.78 -6.18 -10.45
N ILE A 161 15.34 -6.42 -9.27
CA ILE A 161 16.74 -6.11 -8.96
C ILE A 161 17.66 -7.07 -9.72
N HIS A 162 17.40 -8.38 -9.65
CA HIS A 162 18.24 -9.38 -10.28
C HIS A 162 18.28 -9.22 -11.81
N SER A 163 17.13 -8.92 -12.43
CA SER A 163 17.03 -8.65 -13.87
C SER A 163 17.92 -7.49 -14.32
N ALA A 164 18.00 -6.42 -13.52
CA ALA A 164 18.85 -5.29 -13.85
C ALA A 164 20.34 -5.64 -13.87
N LEU A 165 20.78 -6.65 -13.10
CA LEU A 165 22.19 -7.06 -13.05
C LEU A 165 22.69 -7.74 -14.34
N PHE A 166 21.80 -8.18 -15.22
CA PHE A 166 22.14 -8.75 -16.53
C PHE A 166 22.35 -7.65 -17.60
N LEU A 167 21.94 -6.41 -17.31
CA LEU A 167 22.09 -5.30 -18.25
C LEU A 167 23.52 -4.79 -18.30
N ARG A 168 24.02 -4.55 -19.50
CA ARG A 168 25.21 -3.72 -19.71
C ARG A 168 24.96 -2.27 -19.30
N GLN A 169 26.01 -1.47 -19.14
CA GLN A 169 25.85 -0.04 -18.95
C GLN A 169 25.06 0.58 -20.11
N GLY A 170 24.10 1.47 -19.80
CA GLY A 170 23.18 2.05 -20.75
C GLY A 170 22.03 1.13 -21.19
N GLY A 171 21.95 -0.08 -20.64
CA GLY A 171 20.90 -1.06 -20.95
C GLY A 171 19.52 -0.66 -20.41
N ARG A 172 18.48 -1.36 -20.86
CA ARG A 172 17.07 -1.02 -20.63
C ARG A 172 16.32 -2.15 -19.94
N LEU A 173 15.57 -1.82 -18.91
CA LEU A 173 14.71 -2.75 -18.16
C LEU A 173 13.25 -2.42 -18.41
N GLY A 174 12.50 -3.36 -19.00
CA GLY A 174 11.07 -3.26 -19.19
C GLY A 174 10.33 -4.37 -18.46
N LEU A 175 9.63 -4.08 -17.36
CA LEU A 175 8.91 -5.11 -16.60
C LEU A 175 7.44 -4.73 -16.40
N VAL A 176 6.57 -5.73 -16.50
CA VAL A 176 5.20 -5.64 -16.00
C VAL A 176 5.25 -5.95 -14.51
N LEU A 177 4.86 -5.02 -13.66
CA LEU A 177 4.94 -5.16 -12.21
C LEU A 177 3.59 -4.92 -11.56
N PRO A 178 3.31 -5.51 -10.38
CA PRO A 178 2.10 -5.17 -9.64
C PRO A 178 2.15 -3.71 -9.16
N ALA A 179 1.00 -3.04 -9.11
CA ALA A 179 0.87 -1.68 -8.61
C ALA A 179 1.31 -1.53 -7.13
N GLU A 180 1.56 -2.63 -6.44
CA GLU A 180 2.25 -2.68 -5.16
C GLU A 180 3.60 -1.94 -5.18
N LEU A 181 4.29 -1.91 -6.33
CA LEU A 181 5.50 -1.08 -6.51
C LEU A 181 5.29 0.35 -6.03
N LEU A 182 4.11 0.94 -6.24
CA LEU A 182 3.82 2.33 -5.89
C LEU A 182 3.53 2.54 -4.40
N SER A 183 3.00 1.53 -3.69
CA SER A 183 2.32 1.77 -2.41
C SER A 183 2.85 0.97 -1.22
N VAL A 184 3.47 -0.19 -1.41
CA VAL A 184 3.88 -1.04 -0.28
C VAL A 184 5.23 -0.65 0.30
N ASN A 185 5.38 -0.81 1.62
CA ASN A 185 6.60 -0.39 2.32
C ASN A 185 7.80 -1.28 1.97
N TYR A 186 7.60 -2.60 1.74
CA TYR A 186 8.72 -3.48 1.40
C TYR A 186 9.33 -3.19 0.01
N ALA A 187 8.63 -2.44 -0.85
CA ALA A 187 9.14 -2.01 -2.16
C ALA A 187 10.06 -0.77 -2.07
N ALA A 188 10.20 -0.13 -0.91
CA ALA A 188 11.05 1.04 -0.74
C ALA A 188 12.50 0.84 -1.24
N PRO A 189 13.19 -0.28 -0.94
CA PRO A 189 14.53 -0.51 -1.49
C PRO A 189 14.55 -0.70 -3.01
N VAL A 190 13.50 -1.28 -3.60
CA VAL A 190 13.36 -1.44 -5.07
C VAL A 190 13.19 -0.08 -5.74
N ARG A 191 12.31 0.78 -5.20
CA ARG A 191 12.09 2.14 -5.71
C ARG A 191 13.38 2.96 -5.67
N ARG A 192 14.11 2.92 -4.56
CA ARG A 192 15.42 3.59 -4.45
C ARG A 192 16.41 3.03 -5.46
N PHE A 193 16.53 1.70 -5.59
CA PHE A 193 17.43 1.07 -6.55
C PHE A 193 17.16 1.54 -7.98
N LEU A 194 15.89 1.64 -8.39
CA LEU A 194 15.52 2.11 -9.72
C LEU A 194 15.99 3.54 -9.96
N PHE A 195 15.77 4.45 -9.01
CA PHE A 195 16.21 5.85 -9.14
C PHE A 195 17.73 5.99 -9.09
N ASP A 196 18.41 5.23 -8.22
CA ASP A 196 19.85 5.33 -8.06
C ASP A 196 20.61 4.76 -9.26
N ARG A 197 20.07 3.75 -9.94
CA ARG A 197 20.79 2.97 -10.98
C ARG A 197 20.45 3.35 -12.41
N PHE A 198 19.26 3.89 -12.67
CA PHE A 198 18.85 4.23 -14.02
C PHE A 198 18.88 5.76 -14.23
N ARG A 199 19.20 6.18 -15.45
CA ARG A 199 19.15 7.57 -15.87
C ARG A 199 17.71 8.07 -15.97
N ASP A 200 16.84 7.26 -16.59
CA ASP A 200 15.44 7.58 -16.82
C ASP A 200 14.55 6.48 -16.28
N VAL A 201 13.47 6.87 -15.60
CA VAL A 201 12.42 5.97 -15.10
C VAL A 201 11.08 6.44 -15.63
N GLU A 202 10.34 5.55 -16.26
CA GLU A 202 9.00 5.83 -16.76
C GLU A 202 8.03 4.76 -16.23
N LEU A 203 6.81 5.18 -15.89
CA LEU A 203 5.72 4.31 -15.47
C LEU A 203 4.52 4.51 -16.40
N VAL A 204 3.96 3.42 -16.89
CA VAL A 204 2.65 3.44 -17.56
C VAL A 204 1.62 2.83 -16.63
N LEU A 205 0.61 3.62 -16.29
CA LEU A 205 -0.48 3.28 -15.38
C LEU A 205 -1.76 3.01 -16.20
N PHE A 206 -2.60 2.10 -15.73
CA PHE A 206 -3.86 1.78 -16.38
C PHE A 206 -5.06 2.20 -15.55
N ASP A 207 -6.10 2.75 -16.20
CA ASP A 207 -7.37 3.07 -15.57
C ASP A 207 -8.26 1.83 -15.43
N GLU A 208 -8.21 0.93 -16.42
CA GLU A 208 -8.95 -0.32 -16.46
C GLU A 208 -8.03 -1.51 -16.12
N GLN A 209 -8.62 -2.59 -15.66
CA GLN A 209 -7.90 -3.83 -15.41
C GLN A 209 -7.46 -4.46 -16.75
N VAL A 210 -6.17 -4.61 -16.96
CA VAL A 210 -5.58 -5.17 -18.20
C VAL A 210 -5.30 -6.67 -18.13
N PHE A 211 -5.34 -7.26 -16.95
CA PHE A 211 -5.21 -8.70 -16.72
C PHE A 211 -6.47 -9.24 -16.04
N PRO A 212 -7.47 -9.72 -16.80
CA PRO A 212 -8.73 -10.20 -16.21
C PRO A 212 -8.57 -11.38 -15.24
N GLU A 213 -7.51 -12.18 -15.43
CA GLU A 213 -7.22 -13.35 -14.60
C GLU A 213 -6.39 -13.01 -13.34
N ALA A 214 -5.79 -11.83 -13.27
CA ALA A 214 -5.02 -11.36 -12.13
C ALA A 214 -5.88 -10.52 -11.18
N GLU A 215 -5.82 -10.80 -9.90
CA GLU A 215 -6.47 -9.98 -8.86
C GLU A 215 -5.72 -8.66 -8.58
N ALA A 216 -4.56 -8.44 -9.22
CA ALA A 216 -3.69 -7.31 -8.97
C ALA A 216 -3.69 -6.32 -10.14
N ASP A 217 -3.81 -5.04 -9.84
CA ASP A 217 -3.49 -3.97 -10.78
C ASP A 217 -2.01 -4.02 -11.13
N VAL A 218 -1.68 -3.68 -12.38
CA VAL A 218 -0.31 -3.67 -12.86
C VAL A 218 0.13 -2.29 -13.32
N VAL A 219 1.45 -2.10 -13.34
CA VAL A 219 2.12 -0.94 -13.96
C VAL A 219 3.20 -1.46 -14.90
N LEU A 220 3.45 -0.77 -16.00
CA LEU A 220 4.64 -1.03 -16.80
C LEU A 220 5.78 -0.17 -16.25
N LEU A 221 6.84 -0.80 -15.81
CA LEU A 221 8.10 -0.16 -15.47
C LEU A 221 8.99 -0.13 -16.71
N LEU A 222 9.42 1.05 -17.12
CA LEU A 222 10.31 1.28 -18.23
C LEU A 222 11.50 2.09 -17.70
N ALA A 223 12.66 1.46 -17.55
CA ALA A 223 13.85 2.09 -16.99
C ALA A 223 15.01 2.03 -18.01
N ASP A 224 15.56 3.18 -18.37
CA ASP A 224 16.60 3.35 -19.40
C ASP A 224 17.91 3.86 -18.79
N GLY A 225 19.03 3.49 -19.37
CA GLY A 225 20.34 3.95 -18.94
C GLY A 225 20.79 3.33 -17.62
N TYR A 226 20.85 1.99 -17.55
CA TYR A 226 21.39 1.29 -16.39
C TYR A 226 22.82 1.71 -16.07
N LEU A 227 23.14 1.98 -14.81
CA LEU A 227 24.41 2.54 -14.29
C LEU A 227 24.74 3.96 -14.80
N GLU A 228 23.76 4.69 -15.35
CA GLU A 228 23.89 6.10 -15.75
C GLU A 228 23.04 7.03 -14.85
N GLY A 229 22.46 6.48 -13.78
CA GLY A 229 21.70 7.22 -12.77
C GLY A 229 22.56 8.18 -11.92
N PRO A 230 21.96 8.87 -10.97
CA PRO A 230 20.57 8.73 -10.55
C PRO A 230 19.56 9.49 -11.40
N ALA A 231 18.37 8.92 -11.57
CA ALA A 231 17.23 9.62 -12.13
C ALA A 231 16.80 10.78 -11.21
N ARG A 232 16.47 11.94 -11.79
CA ARG A 232 16.00 13.12 -11.04
C ARG A 232 14.49 13.17 -10.90
N HIS A 233 13.78 12.54 -11.81
CA HIS A 233 12.33 12.48 -11.90
C HIS A 233 11.94 11.21 -12.64
N ALA A 234 10.67 10.86 -12.59
CA ALA A 234 10.08 9.84 -13.45
C ALA A 234 9.06 10.48 -14.40
N VAL A 235 8.82 9.82 -15.53
CA VAL A 235 7.74 10.15 -16.44
C VAL A 235 6.56 9.23 -16.16
N ILE A 236 5.39 9.80 -15.93
CA ILE A 236 4.16 9.04 -15.66
C ILE A 236 3.25 9.19 -16.87
N ARG A 237 2.92 8.08 -17.50
CA ARG A 237 1.91 8.01 -18.57
C ARG A 237 0.69 7.26 -18.07
N GLN A 238 -0.46 7.61 -18.61
CA GLN A 238 -1.73 6.99 -18.28
C GLN A 238 -2.38 6.46 -19.55
N ALA A 239 -2.72 5.19 -19.54
CA ALA A 239 -3.49 4.51 -20.57
C ALA A 239 -4.83 4.08 -19.98
N LYS A 240 -5.89 4.12 -20.74
CA LYS A 240 -7.17 3.57 -20.31
C LYS A 240 -7.08 2.04 -20.19
N ASN A 241 -6.53 1.39 -21.22
CA ASN A 241 -6.31 -0.04 -21.29
C ASN A 241 -5.12 -0.38 -22.21
N ALA A 242 -4.85 -1.65 -22.49
CA ALA A 242 -3.72 -2.08 -23.30
C ALA A 242 -3.78 -1.60 -24.76
N ALA A 243 -4.95 -1.40 -25.34
CA ALA A 243 -5.08 -0.93 -26.72
C ALA A 243 -4.63 0.53 -26.90
N ASP A 244 -4.69 1.34 -25.84
CA ASP A 244 -4.28 2.76 -25.89
C ASP A 244 -2.75 2.94 -25.86
N LEU A 245 -1.98 1.88 -25.63
CA LEU A 245 -0.51 1.95 -25.55
C LEU A 245 0.15 2.49 -26.83
N GLU A 246 -0.44 2.28 -28.01
CA GLU A 246 0.08 2.79 -29.27
C GLU A 246 -0.14 4.31 -29.44
N SER A 247 -1.07 4.89 -28.69
CA SER A 247 -1.46 6.31 -28.75
C SER A 247 -1.15 7.08 -27.48
N LEU A 248 -0.24 6.57 -26.63
CA LEU A 248 0.14 7.23 -25.39
C LEU A 248 0.60 8.67 -25.63
N GLY A 249 -0.08 9.60 -24.99
CA GLY A 249 0.28 11.01 -24.99
C GLY A 249 1.62 11.30 -24.29
N ALA A 250 2.02 12.57 -24.30
CA ALA A 250 3.17 13.03 -23.51
C ALA A 250 2.94 12.69 -22.02
N GLY A 251 3.94 12.10 -21.37
CA GLY A 251 3.87 11.78 -19.95
C GLY A 251 4.02 13.04 -19.08
N LEU A 252 3.55 12.95 -17.84
CA LEU A 252 3.73 13.98 -16.83
C LEU A 252 5.06 13.74 -16.10
N THR A 253 5.88 14.76 -15.97
CA THR A 253 7.08 14.70 -15.14
C THR A 253 6.70 14.73 -13.67
N TRP A 254 7.11 13.70 -12.94
CA TRP A 254 6.86 13.54 -11.52
C TRP A 254 8.18 13.37 -10.74
N THR A 255 8.34 14.14 -9.68
CA THR A 255 9.51 14.07 -8.79
C THR A 255 9.08 13.59 -7.42
N PRO A 256 9.56 12.41 -6.96
CA PRO A 256 9.27 11.94 -5.61
C PRO A 256 9.94 12.84 -4.57
N LEU A 257 9.31 12.99 -3.40
CA LEU A 257 9.92 13.64 -2.23
C LEU A 257 11.14 12.84 -1.74
N ASP A 258 10.96 11.53 -1.65
CA ASP A 258 11.99 10.53 -1.40
C ASP A 258 11.82 9.41 -2.43
N PRO A 259 12.85 9.08 -3.22
CA PRO A 259 12.79 7.95 -4.16
C PRO A 259 12.38 6.62 -3.52
N ALA A 260 12.74 6.38 -2.26
CA ALA A 260 12.33 5.19 -1.51
C ALA A 260 10.88 5.28 -0.99
N GLY A 261 10.36 6.49 -0.82
CA GLY A 261 9.00 6.75 -0.35
C GLY A 261 7.94 6.13 -1.26
N LYS A 262 6.68 6.18 -0.84
CA LYS A 262 5.57 5.71 -1.70
C LYS A 262 5.44 6.60 -2.94
N TRP A 263 5.23 5.97 -4.09
CA TRP A 263 5.03 6.65 -5.38
C TRP A 263 3.56 6.92 -5.69
N THR A 264 2.67 6.78 -4.71
CA THR A 264 1.24 7.03 -4.87
C THR A 264 0.91 8.45 -5.34
N SER A 265 1.74 9.43 -4.97
CA SER A 265 1.60 10.81 -5.48
C SER A 265 1.75 10.94 -7.00
N SER A 266 2.31 9.95 -7.68
CA SER A 266 2.37 9.89 -9.15
C SER A 266 0.99 9.66 -9.81
N LEU A 267 -0.02 9.27 -9.02
CA LEU A 267 -1.37 8.96 -9.50
C LEU A 267 -2.25 10.21 -9.71
N VAL A 268 -1.79 11.38 -9.29
CA VAL A 268 -2.53 12.65 -9.37
C VAL A 268 -1.67 13.74 -9.98
N ASP A 269 -2.30 14.85 -10.38
CA ASP A 269 -1.60 16.01 -10.91
C ASP A 269 -0.46 16.44 -9.96
N PRO A 270 0.79 16.50 -10.44
CA PRO A 270 1.92 16.97 -9.65
C PRO A 270 1.72 18.37 -9.05
N ASP A 271 1.00 19.26 -9.74
CA ASP A 271 0.72 20.61 -9.24
C ASP A 271 -0.19 20.61 -8.00
N ALA A 272 -1.02 19.58 -7.82
CA ALA A 272 -1.83 19.42 -6.64
C ALA A 272 -1.03 19.01 -5.40
N VAL A 273 0.15 18.39 -5.59
CA VAL A 273 1.02 17.93 -4.51
C VAL A 273 2.07 18.97 -4.11
N LYS A 274 2.41 19.91 -5.01
CA LYS A 274 3.39 21.00 -4.76
C LYS A 274 3.09 21.82 -3.49
N PRO A 275 1.83 22.23 -3.20
CA PRO A 275 1.51 22.96 -1.96
C PRO A 275 1.84 22.16 -0.70
N LEU A 276 1.48 20.88 -0.65
CA LEU A 276 1.86 19.98 0.46
C LEU A 276 3.39 19.92 0.64
N GLN A 277 4.14 19.76 -0.47
CA GLN A 277 5.61 19.75 -0.43
C GLN A 277 6.18 21.08 0.08
N GLY A 278 5.54 22.20 -0.30
CA GLY A 278 5.89 23.54 0.18
C GLY A 278 5.73 23.67 1.70
N LEU A 279 4.57 23.26 2.22
CA LEU A 279 4.25 23.31 3.64
C LEU A 279 5.18 22.42 4.49
N LEU A 280 5.53 21.21 4.00
CA LEU A 280 6.49 20.32 4.67
C LEU A 280 7.89 20.94 4.71
N ARG A 281 8.38 21.51 3.59
CA ARG A 281 9.70 22.17 3.54
C ARG A 281 9.79 23.42 4.44
N GLN A 282 8.69 24.12 4.62
CA GLN A 282 8.61 25.28 5.51
C GLN A 282 8.43 24.88 7.00
N GLY A 283 8.23 23.62 7.31
CA GLY A 283 7.95 23.14 8.66
C GLY A 283 6.57 23.52 9.19
N LEU A 284 5.67 23.97 8.32
CA LEU A 284 4.28 24.26 8.68
C LEU A 284 3.46 22.96 8.85
N PHE A 285 3.83 21.93 8.11
CA PHE A 285 3.34 20.57 8.31
C PHE A 285 4.49 19.65 8.68
N THR A 286 4.20 18.63 9.49
CA THR A 286 5.16 17.61 9.95
C THR A 286 4.49 16.25 9.94
N ASP A 287 5.26 15.19 10.11
CA ASP A 287 4.73 13.85 10.32
C ASP A 287 3.99 13.76 11.66
N LEU A 288 2.97 12.90 11.78
CA LEU A 288 2.24 12.66 13.03
C LEU A 288 3.18 12.20 14.16
N GLU A 289 4.28 11.49 13.84
CA GLU A 289 5.30 11.07 14.81
C GLU A 289 5.93 12.25 15.56
N THR A 290 5.96 13.46 14.98
CA THR A 290 6.36 14.69 15.67
C THR A 290 5.45 15.02 16.87
N TRP A 291 4.18 14.69 16.77
CA TRP A 291 3.22 14.87 17.85
C TRP A 291 3.27 13.75 18.89
N GLY A 292 3.59 12.51 18.46
CA GLY A 292 3.65 11.36 19.35
C GLY A 292 3.63 10.03 18.61
N ASP A 293 3.77 8.95 19.35
CA ASP A 293 3.85 7.59 18.81
C ASP A 293 2.47 7.01 18.50
N THR A 294 2.35 6.30 17.37
CA THR A 294 1.14 5.56 17.02
C THR A 294 1.32 4.06 17.27
N THR A 295 0.42 3.46 18.04
CA THR A 295 0.49 2.03 18.36
C THR A 295 -0.83 1.30 18.12
N LEU A 296 -0.73 -0.02 17.94
CA LEU A 296 -1.89 -0.90 17.87
C LEU A 296 -2.64 -0.95 19.22
N GLY A 297 -3.96 -1.03 19.14
CA GLY A 297 -4.79 -1.28 20.31
C GLY A 297 -4.70 -2.72 20.82
N ILE A 298 -5.43 -3.00 21.89
CA ILE A 298 -5.49 -4.28 22.58
C ILE A 298 -5.98 -5.38 21.65
N VAL A 299 -5.27 -6.51 21.62
CA VAL A 299 -5.67 -7.72 20.90
C VAL A 299 -6.20 -8.73 21.92
N THR A 300 -7.51 -8.92 22.00
CA THR A 300 -8.13 -9.82 22.98
C THR A 300 -8.03 -11.30 22.59
N GLY A 301 -8.04 -11.63 21.32
CA GLY A 301 -8.14 -13.00 20.79
C GLY A 301 -9.59 -13.45 20.62
N ASN A 302 -10.53 -12.86 21.35
CA ASN A 302 -11.97 -13.09 21.21
C ASN A 302 -12.76 -11.87 21.73
N ASN A 303 -12.97 -10.88 20.86
CA ASN A 303 -13.66 -9.65 21.25
C ASN A 303 -15.06 -9.92 21.81
N LYS A 304 -15.80 -10.90 21.27
CA LYS A 304 -17.17 -11.23 21.72
C LYS A 304 -17.22 -11.66 23.20
N TYR A 305 -16.18 -12.31 23.68
CA TYR A 305 -16.07 -12.71 25.08
C TYR A 305 -15.55 -11.57 25.97
N PHE A 306 -14.48 -10.91 25.56
CA PHE A 306 -13.78 -9.93 26.41
C PHE A 306 -14.45 -8.56 26.46
N THR A 307 -15.33 -8.22 25.50
CA THR A 307 -15.97 -6.89 25.49
C THR A 307 -17.43 -6.99 25.91
N LEU A 308 -17.83 -6.18 26.88
CA LEU A 308 -19.12 -6.29 27.56
C LEU A 308 -19.89 -4.97 27.51
N SER A 309 -21.20 -5.06 27.23
CA SER A 309 -22.10 -3.94 27.44
C SER A 309 -22.46 -3.78 28.93
N PRO A 310 -22.89 -2.60 29.38
CA PRO A 310 -23.36 -2.42 30.76
C PRO A 310 -24.45 -3.40 31.18
N GLN A 311 -25.35 -3.72 30.25
CA GLN A 311 -26.38 -4.71 30.49
C GLN A 311 -25.77 -6.09 30.74
N ARG A 312 -24.83 -6.52 29.90
CA ARG A 312 -24.19 -7.83 30.07
C ARG A 312 -23.36 -7.92 31.36
N VAL A 313 -22.71 -6.84 31.75
CA VAL A 313 -22.02 -6.72 33.05
C VAL A 313 -22.97 -6.96 34.21
N LYS A 314 -24.16 -6.35 34.18
CA LYS A 314 -25.21 -6.54 35.20
C LYS A 314 -25.73 -7.98 35.25
N GLU A 315 -26.01 -8.58 34.10
CA GLU A 315 -26.44 -9.95 33.98
C GLU A 315 -25.42 -10.97 34.58
N LEU A 316 -24.13 -10.70 34.34
CA LEU A 316 -23.04 -11.53 34.85
C LEU A 316 -22.68 -11.24 36.33
N GLY A 317 -23.21 -10.16 36.92
CA GLY A 317 -22.92 -9.78 38.29
C GLY A 317 -21.47 -9.30 38.50
N LEU A 318 -20.77 -8.88 37.44
CA LEU A 318 -19.35 -8.49 37.50
C LEU A 318 -19.15 -7.19 38.27
N ARG A 319 -18.04 -7.12 39.01
CA ARG A 319 -17.70 -5.97 39.86
C ARG A 319 -16.89 -4.92 39.07
N PRO A 320 -16.96 -3.62 39.44
CA PRO A 320 -16.21 -2.56 38.77
C PRO A 320 -14.69 -2.81 38.68
N LYS A 321 -14.08 -3.47 39.67
CA LYS A 321 -12.65 -3.84 39.70
C LYS A 321 -12.24 -4.91 38.68
N GLU A 322 -13.21 -5.56 38.06
CA GLU A 322 -13.02 -6.59 37.04
C GLU A 322 -13.22 -6.07 35.64
N LEU A 323 -13.40 -4.75 35.51
CA LEU A 323 -13.78 -4.08 34.27
C LEU A 323 -12.88 -2.86 34.03
N LEU A 324 -12.52 -2.65 32.77
CA LEU A 324 -11.86 -1.43 32.32
C LEU A 324 -12.76 -0.71 31.30
N ARG A 325 -12.76 0.62 31.31
CA ARG A 325 -13.46 1.41 30.30
C ARG A 325 -12.89 1.13 28.93
N LEU A 326 -13.75 0.92 27.94
CA LEU A 326 -13.40 0.54 26.59
C LEU A 326 -14.15 1.40 25.58
N SER A 327 -13.43 1.96 24.61
CA SER A 327 -14.01 2.43 23.35
C SER A 327 -14.60 1.19 22.64
N PRO A 328 -15.88 1.18 22.26
CA PRO A 328 -16.53 0.02 21.66
C PRO A 328 -15.76 -0.55 20.46
N PRO A 329 -15.87 -1.85 20.16
CA PRO A 329 -15.28 -2.44 18.97
C PRO A 329 -15.72 -1.72 17.68
N GLY A 330 -14.79 -1.53 16.75
CA GLY A 330 -15.02 -0.75 15.54
C GLY A 330 -14.73 0.74 15.73
N SER A 331 -15.00 1.55 14.71
CA SER A 331 -14.65 2.98 14.70
C SER A 331 -15.82 3.90 14.32
N ALA A 332 -17.03 3.37 14.16
CA ALA A 332 -18.20 4.14 13.72
C ALA A 332 -18.54 5.33 14.66
N HIS A 333 -18.28 5.17 15.96
CA HIS A 333 -18.52 6.16 17.00
C HIS A 333 -17.40 7.23 17.10
N LEU A 334 -16.29 7.07 16.38
CA LEU A 334 -15.12 7.98 16.39
C LEU A 334 -15.14 8.92 15.18
N ARG A 335 -16.28 9.55 14.91
CA ARG A 335 -16.44 10.48 13.77
C ARG A 335 -16.47 11.94 14.19
N GLY A 336 -16.57 12.23 15.49
CA GLY A 336 -16.49 13.56 16.08
C GLY A 336 -15.07 13.92 16.54
N LEU A 337 -14.95 15.10 17.15
CA LEU A 337 -13.68 15.64 17.65
C LEU A 337 -13.19 14.94 18.91
N SER A 338 -14.09 14.44 19.76
CA SER A 338 -13.72 13.78 21.02
C SER A 338 -14.66 12.64 21.40
N LEU A 339 -14.11 11.63 22.10
CA LEU A 339 -14.86 10.60 22.80
C LEU A 339 -14.95 11.00 24.28
N THR A 340 -16.07 11.61 24.67
CA THR A 340 -16.31 12.03 26.06
C THR A 340 -16.87 10.89 26.92
N SER A 341 -16.77 11.02 28.25
CA SER A 341 -17.42 10.09 29.19
C SER A 341 -18.95 10.04 29.03
N ALA A 342 -19.58 11.16 28.69
CA ALA A 342 -21.02 11.25 28.42
C ALA A 342 -21.40 10.44 27.16
N MET A 343 -20.62 10.60 26.07
CA MET A 343 -20.80 9.84 24.82
C MET A 343 -20.59 8.35 25.05
N LEU A 344 -19.53 7.95 25.78
CA LEU A 344 -19.26 6.55 26.08
C LEU A 344 -20.42 5.92 26.90
N SER A 345 -20.96 6.68 27.87
CA SER A 345 -22.13 6.25 28.66
C SER A 345 -23.39 6.11 27.81
N LYS A 346 -23.60 7.03 26.84
CA LYS A 346 -24.72 6.95 25.89
C LYS A 346 -24.61 5.67 25.06
N LEU A 347 -23.45 5.40 24.44
CA LEU A 347 -23.19 4.19 23.66
C LEU A 347 -23.44 2.92 24.47
N GLY A 348 -23.03 2.90 25.73
CA GLY A 348 -23.31 1.78 26.64
C GLY A 348 -24.81 1.55 26.88
N ARG A 349 -25.59 2.61 27.08
CA ARG A 349 -27.07 2.51 27.22
C ARG A 349 -27.74 2.01 25.94
N GLU A 350 -27.16 2.33 24.77
CA GLU A 350 -27.60 1.86 23.45
C GLU A 350 -27.13 0.42 23.13
N GLY A 351 -26.50 -0.27 24.11
CA GLY A 351 -26.10 -1.68 23.99
C GLY A 351 -24.67 -1.91 23.52
N SER A 352 -23.89 -0.84 23.28
CA SER A 352 -22.49 -1.01 22.88
C SER A 352 -21.63 -1.60 24.02
N ALA A 353 -20.62 -2.38 23.66
CA ALA A 353 -19.66 -2.95 24.60
C ALA A 353 -18.63 -1.89 25.03
N THR A 354 -18.89 -1.24 26.17
CA THR A 354 -18.08 -0.15 26.73
C THR A 354 -17.17 -0.58 27.88
N TYR A 355 -17.09 -1.88 28.14
CA TYR A 355 -16.21 -2.48 29.13
C TYR A 355 -15.36 -3.60 28.56
N LEU A 356 -14.09 -3.67 28.99
CA LEU A 356 -13.21 -4.80 28.80
C LEU A 356 -13.23 -5.64 30.10
N PHE A 357 -13.53 -6.93 30.00
CA PHE A 357 -13.39 -7.86 31.11
C PHE A 357 -11.90 -8.05 31.43
N TYR A 358 -11.50 -7.65 32.62
CA TYR A 358 -10.12 -7.68 33.07
C TYR A 358 -10.05 -7.76 34.61
N PRO A 359 -10.13 -8.95 35.21
CA PRO A 359 -9.93 -9.11 36.66
C PRO A 359 -8.45 -8.86 37.01
N SER A 360 -8.17 -7.78 37.72
CA SER A 360 -6.82 -7.35 38.10
C SER A 360 -6.23 -8.04 39.33
N GLY A 361 -7.02 -8.92 39.96
CA GLY A 361 -6.63 -9.69 41.15
C GLY A 361 -7.43 -11.00 41.19
N PRO A 362 -7.58 -11.63 42.36
CA PRO A 362 -8.43 -12.81 42.54
C PRO A 362 -9.85 -12.50 42.02
N PRO A 363 -10.39 -13.30 41.08
CA PRO A 363 -11.74 -13.11 40.57
C PRO A 363 -12.79 -13.27 41.65
N SER A 364 -13.87 -12.51 41.57
CA SER A 364 -15.08 -12.79 42.38
C SER A 364 -15.70 -14.16 41.99
N ALA A 365 -16.66 -14.66 42.75
CA ALA A 365 -17.36 -15.88 42.39
C ALA A 365 -18.03 -15.78 41.03
N GLU A 366 -18.62 -14.63 40.72
CA GLU A 366 -19.27 -14.33 39.43
C GLU A 366 -18.26 -14.28 38.27
N ALA A 367 -17.13 -13.63 38.50
CA ALA A 367 -16.04 -13.58 37.51
C ALA A 367 -15.40 -14.97 37.30
N ALA A 368 -15.22 -15.74 38.35
CA ALA A 368 -14.72 -17.10 38.25
C ALA A 368 -15.68 -18.02 37.47
N ALA A 369 -16.99 -17.87 37.69
CA ALA A 369 -18.01 -18.58 36.91
C ALA A 369 -17.95 -18.17 35.41
N TYR A 370 -17.76 -16.89 35.12
CA TYR A 370 -17.61 -16.41 33.75
C TYR A 370 -16.33 -16.93 33.07
N ILE A 371 -15.22 -17.01 33.81
CA ILE A 371 -13.96 -17.60 33.33
C ILE A 371 -14.14 -19.10 33.03
N ALA A 372 -14.83 -19.84 33.94
CA ALA A 372 -15.13 -21.26 33.73
C ALA A 372 -16.03 -21.49 32.49
N ASP A 373 -17.01 -20.61 32.26
CA ASP A 373 -17.83 -20.64 31.05
C ASP A 373 -17.00 -20.38 29.79
N GLY A 374 -16.07 -19.43 29.82
CA GLY A 374 -15.14 -19.18 28.74
C GLY A 374 -14.27 -20.39 28.40
N HIS A 375 -13.80 -21.12 29.39
CA HIS A 375 -13.09 -22.39 29.20
C HIS A 375 -14.00 -23.45 28.58
N ARG A 376 -15.21 -23.62 29.13
CA ARG A 376 -16.21 -24.58 28.62
C ARG A 376 -16.60 -24.31 27.16
N THR A 377 -16.65 -23.05 26.76
CA THR A 377 -17.00 -22.63 25.40
C THR A 377 -15.79 -22.51 24.45
N GLY A 378 -14.60 -22.88 24.92
CA GLY A 378 -13.38 -22.92 24.07
C GLY A 378 -12.76 -21.56 23.75
N VAL A 379 -13.07 -20.51 24.50
CA VAL A 379 -12.45 -19.18 24.31
C VAL A 379 -10.94 -19.24 24.56
N ASP A 380 -10.49 -20.01 25.51
CA ASP A 380 -9.08 -20.21 25.88
C ASP A 380 -8.25 -20.91 24.79
N THR A 381 -8.91 -21.66 23.87
CA THR A 381 -8.24 -22.36 22.78
C THR A 381 -7.82 -21.42 21.63
N ALA A 382 -8.40 -20.22 21.55
CA ALA A 382 -8.01 -19.23 20.55
C ALA A 382 -6.51 -18.91 20.67
N TYR A 383 -5.79 -18.81 19.54
CA TYR A 383 -4.33 -18.67 19.52
C TYR A 383 -3.80 -17.61 20.49
N LYS A 384 -4.39 -16.41 20.48
CA LYS A 384 -3.96 -15.31 21.37
C LYS A 384 -4.26 -15.56 22.84
N CYS A 385 -5.27 -16.34 23.17
CA CYS A 385 -5.57 -16.74 24.55
C CYS A 385 -4.60 -17.84 25.02
N ARG A 386 -4.40 -18.85 24.18
CA ARG A 386 -3.55 -20.02 24.48
C ARG A 386 -2.09 -19.68 24.78
N VAL A 387 -1.53 -18.64 24.12
CA VAL A 387 -0.13 -18.24 24.30
C VAL A 387 0.11 -17.35 25.53
N ARG A 388 -0.93 -16.99 26.29
CA ARG A 388 -0.82 -16.18 27.52
C ARG A 388 -0.57 -17.08 28.73
N LYS A 389 0.16 -16.54 29.70
CA LYS A 389 0.37 -17.24 31.00
C LYS A 389 -0.97 -17.51 31.70
N THR A 390 -1.86 -16.54 31.64
CA THR A 390 -3.25 -16.65 32.13
C THR A 390 -4.16 -16.25 30.97
N TRP A 391 -4.92 -17.19 30.41
CA TRP A 391 -5.61 -17.02 29.13
C TRP A 391 -6.59 -15.83 29.12
N TYR A 392 -7.23 -15.52 30.25
CA TYR A 392 -8.20 -14.44 30.38
C TYR A 392 -7.56 -13.08 30.73
N GLN A 393 -6.26 -13.01 31.02
CA GLN A 393 -5.55 -11.75 31.22
C GLN A 393 -5.02 -11.21 29.88
N VAL A 394 -5.75 -10.27 29.34
CA VAL A 394 -5.39 -9.60 28.08
C VAL A 394 -4.21 -8.65 28.32
N PRO A 395 -3.12 -8.70 27.51
CA PRO A 395 -2.08 -7.66 27.57
C PRO A 395 -2.67 -6.28 27.32
N LEU A 396 -2.46 -5.37 28.25
CA LEU A 396 -3.03 -4.01 28.19
C LEU A 396 -2.06 -3.03 27.54
N VAL A 397 -2.63 -2.08 26.81
CA VAL A 397 -1.99 -0.80 26.49
C VAL A 397 -2.64 0.29 27.33
N PRO A 398 -1.92 1.36 27.73
CA PRO A 398 -2.53 2.49 28.42
C PRO A 398 -3.62 3.15 27.58
N PRO A 399 -4.54 3.94 28.18
CA PRO A 399 -5.40 4.82 27.40
C PRO A 399 -4.55 5.78 26.57
N ALA A 400 -4.82 5.87 25.26
CA ALA A 400 -4.15 6.82 24.39
C ALA A 400 -4.73 8.23 24.55
N ASP A 401 -3.97 9.26 24.18
CA ASP A 401 -4.42 10.64 24.14
C ASP A 401 -5.44 10.87 23.03
N LEU A 402 -5.14 10.32 21.85
CA LEU A 402 -6.04 10.36 20.70
C LEU A 402 -6.29 8.94 20.18
N LEU A 403 -7.46 8.76 19.58
CA LEU A 403 -7.87 7.52 18.92
C LEU A 403 -7.88 7.74 17.40
N LEU A 404 -7.13 6.92 16.65
CA LEU A 404 -7.05 6.97 15.20
C LEU A 404 -7.82 5.81 14.57
N THR A 405 -8.74 6.11 13.67
CA THR A 405 -9.54 5.10 12.96
C THR A 405 -8.70 4.39 11.89
N CYS A 406 -8.62 3.05 11.95
CA CYS A 406 -7.80 2.22 11.06
C CYS A 406 -8.45 1.99 9.68
N MET A 407 -9.73 1.61 9.66
CA MET A 407 -10.48 1.24 8.45
C MET A 407 -11.53 2.30 8.15
N ASN A 408 -11.43 2.98 7.01
CA ASN A 408 -12.19 4.17 6.70
C ASN A 408 -12.85 4.10 5.32
N ALA A 409 -14.18 4.27 5.27
CA ALA A 409 -14.89 4.39 4.01
C ALA A 409 -14.65 5.78 3.37
N ASP A 410 -14.52 6.81 4.20
CA ASP A 410 -14.29 8.20 3.79
C ASP A 410 -12.82 8.64 3.99
N THR A 411 -12.44 8.97 5.23
CA THR A 411 -11.08 9.41 5.59
C THR A 411 -10.78 9.02 7.03
N PRO A 412 -9.51 8.81 7.40
CA PRO A 412 -9.11 8.59 8.79
C PRO A 412 -9.49 9.77 9.69
N ARG A 413 -9.76 9.46 10.95
CA ARG A 413 -10.10 10.43 11.98
C ARG A 413 -9.19 10.29 13.18
N LEU A 414 -8.74 11.43 13.67
CA LEU A 414 -8.21 11.56 15.01
C LEU A 414 -9.34 12.06 15.93
N THR A 415 -9.54 11.40 17.06
CA THR A 415 -10.58 11.73 18.05
C THR A 415 -9.93 11.82 19.41
N ALA A 416 -10.06 12.93 20.11
CA ALA A 416 -9.52 13.10 21.48
C ALA A 416 -10.19 12.12 22.45
N ASN A 417 -9.39 11.41 23.25
CA ASN A 417 -9.90 10.39 24.19
C ASN A 417 -10.19 10.99 25.57
N GLU A 418 -11.11 11.91 25.65
CA GLU A 418 -11.49 12.57 26.92
C GLU A 418 -12.14 11.60 27.94
N ALA A 419 -12.64 10.45 27.49
CA ALA A 419 -13.16 9.41 28.37
C ALA A 419 -12.07 8.60 29.08
N GLY A 420 -10.80 8.71 28.66
CA GLY A 420 -9.70 7.85 29.13
C GLY A 420 -9.98 6.35 28.87
N ALA A 421 -10.72 6.04 27.82
CA ALA A 421 -11.10 4.70 27.47
C ALA A 421 -9.93 3.96 26.81
N ARG A 422 -9.77 2.66 27.08
CA ARG A 422 -8.89 1.79 26.31
C ARG A 422 -9.51 1.47 24.96
N HIS A 423 -8.71 0.97 24.02
CA HIS A 423 -9.15 0.67 22.68
C HIS A 423 -8.63 -0.67 22.18
N LEU A 424 -9.36 -1.28 21.27
CA LEU A 424 -8.98 -2.53 20.62
C LEU A 424 -8.21 -2.25 19.31
N ASN A 425 -7.60 -3.29 18.75
CA ASN A 425 -6.80 -3.23 17.52
C ASN A 425 -7.56 -2.84 16.23
N SER A 426 -8.86 -2.61 16.28
CA SER A 426 -9.62 -1.96 15.21
C SER A 426 -9.44 -0.44 15.17
N VAL A 427 -8.77 0.12 16.19
CA VAL A 427 -8.43 1.53 16.38
C VAL A 427 -6.99 1.59 16.85
N HIS A 428 -6.22 2.58 16.39
CA HIS A 428 -4.87 2.84 16.87
C HIS A 428 -4.90 3.91 17.95
N GLY A 429 -3.96 3.85 18.90
CA GLY A 429 -3.75 4.87 19.89
C GLY A 429 -2.60 5.79 19.48
N VAL A 430 -2.80 7.10 19.60
CA VAL A 430 -1.74 8.09 19.47
C VAL A 430 -1.40 8.59 20.88
N TYR A 431 -0.14 8.43 21.27
CA TYR A 431 0.40 8.82 22.58
C TYR A 431 1.27 10.04 22.37
N LEU A 432 0.77 11.20 22.75
CA LEU A 432 1.40 12.49 22.50
C LEU A 432 2.67 12.68 23.33
N ASN A 433 3.67 13.28 22.73
CA ASN A 433 4.88 13.72 23.42
C ASN A 433 4.52 14.76 24.48
N GLU A 434 5.13 14.70 25.67
CA GLU A 434 4.80 15.57 26.81
C GLU A 434 4.77 17.05 26.45
N VAL A 435 5.73 17.50 25.61
CA VAL A 435 5.85 18.90 25.17
C VAL A 435 4.62 19.39 24.39
N HIS A 436 3.93 18.48 23.68
CA HIS A 436 2.81 18.83 22.79
C HIS A 436 1.47 18.27 23.28
N ALA A 437 1.47 17.54 24.41
CA ALA A 437 0.31 16.78 24.86
C ALA A 437 -0.92 17.64 25.12
N GLU A 438 -0.77 18.78 25.78
CA GLU A 438 -1.90 19.67 26.11
C GLU A 438 -2.54 20.23 24.83
N LEU A 439 -1.71 20.84 23.97
CA LEU A 439 -2.17 21.40 22.69
C LEU A 439 -2.77 20.33 21.78
N GLY A 440 -2.13 19.16 21.71
CA GLY A 440 -2.57 18.04 20.86
C GLY A 440 -3.91 17.45 21.30
N ARG A 441 -4.12 17.23 22.63
CA ARG A 441 -5.41 16.76 23.16
C ARG A 441 -6.54 17.75 22.87
N GLU A 442 -6.25 19.05 22.93
CA GLU A 442 -7.25 20.10 22.73
C GLU A 442 -7.60 20.30 21.25
N LEU A 443 -6.61 20.38 20.37
CA LEU A 443 -6.78 20.94 19.03
C LEU A 443 -6.38 20.03 17.87
N LEU A 444 -5.55 18.97 18.07
CA LEU A 444 -5.05 18.20 16.93
C LEU A 444 -6.17 17.46 16.18
N SER A 445 -7.18 16.94 16.89
CA SER A 445 -8.37 16.34 16.26
C SER A 445 -9.08 17.31 15.32
N LEU A 446 -9.18 18.58 15.71
CA LEU A 446 -9.79 19.65 14.92
C LEU A 446 -8.85 20.08 13.78
N ALA A 447 -7.60 20.41 14.08
CA ALA A 447 -6.64 20.91 13.10
C ALA A 447 -6.33 19.89 11.99
N SER A 448 -6.43 18.58 12.27
CA SER A 448 -6.24 17.51 11.29
C SER A 448 -7.36 17.43 10.23
N LEU A 449 -8.48 18.11 10.43
CA LEU A 449 -9.60 18.14 9.48
C LEU A 449 -9.37 19.20 8.39
N ASN A 450 -8.24 19.16 7.71
CA ASN A 450 -7.88 20.05 6.62
C ASN A 450 -7.58 19.27 5.33
N SER A 451 -7.73 19.94 4.18
CA SER A 451 -7.60 19.30 2.85
C SER A 451 -6.22 18.69 2.62
N VAL A 452 -5.14 19.26 3.15
CA VAL A 452 -3.76 18.73 3.01
C VAL A 452 -3.61 17.41 3.76
N THR A 453 -4.03 17.37 5.02
CA THR A 453 -3.99 16.14 5.84
C THR A 453 -4.86 15.04 5.22
N LEU A 454 -6.05 15.39 4.71
CA LEU A 454 -6.94 14.43 4.05
C LEU A 454 -6.35 13.88 2.74
N LEU A 455 -5.71 14.72 1.92
CA LEU A 455 -5.01 14.27 0.72
C LEU A 455 -3.85 13.33 1.08
N HIS A 456 -3.04 13.72 2.07
CA HIS A 456 -1.90 12.91 2.47
C HIS A 456 -2.31 11.55 3.06
N ALA A 457 -3.48 11.45 3.70
CA ALA A 457 -4.04 10.18 4.13
C ALA A 457 -4.25 9.19 2.96
N GLU A 458 -4.75 9.67 1.83
CA GLU A 458 -4.91 8.84 0.62
C GLU A 458 -3.54 8.41 0.03
N MET A 459 -2.50 9.24 0.19
CA MET A 459 -1.16 8.96 -0.34
C MET A 459 -0.39 7.95 0.53
N VAL A 460 -0.51 8.03 1.86
CA VAL A 460 0.21 7.15 2.78
C VAL A 460 -0.56 5.88 3.13
N GLY A 461 -1.89 5.93 3.10
CA GLY A 461 -2.76 4.79 3.38
C GLY A 461 -2.75 3.73 2.27
N ARG A 462 -3.50 2.68 2.49
CA ARG A 462 -3.66 1.57 1.53
C ARG A 462 -5.13 1.43 1.14
N ALA A 463 -5.38 1.34 -0.16
CA ALA A 463 -6.67 0.88 -0.64
C ALA A 463 -6.89 -0.59 -0.24
N TYR A 464 -8.00 -0.89 0.39
CA TYR A 464 -8.40 -2.22 0.81
C TYR A 464 -9.73 -2.60 0.14
N GLY A 465 -10.04 -3.89 0.11
CA GLY A 465 -11.25 -4.39 -0.55
C GLY A 465 -12.51 -3.60 -0.16
N GLY A 466 -13.40 -3.35 -1.13
CA GLY A 466 -14.61 -2.55 -0.94
C GLY A 466 -14.39 -1.03 -0.87
N GLY A 467 -13.25 -0.51 -1.35
CA GLY A 467 -12.97 0.92 -1.38
C GLY A 467 -12.60 1.53 -0.02
N ILE A 468 -12.19 0.72 0.93
CA ILE A 468 -11.78 1.15 2.27
C ILE A 468 -10.34 1.70 2.23
N LEU A 469 -10.12 2.86 2.86
CA LEU A 469 -8.79 3.38 3.14
C LEU A 469 -8.31 2.84 4.49
N LYS A 470 -7.26 2.04 4.48
CA LYS A 470 -6.63 1.49 5.67
C LYS A 470 -5.36 2.25 6.00
N ILE A 471 -5.19 2.61 7.28
CA ILE A 471 -3.94 3.19 7.81
C ILE A 471 -3.45 2.31 8.96
N GLU A 472 -2.23 1.79 8.84
CA GLU A 472 -1.50 1.09 9.89
C GLU A 472 -0.60 2.06 10.66
N PRO A 473 -0.09 1.72 11.87
CA PRO A 473 0.71 2.65 12.68
C PRO A 473 1.87 3.30 11.92
N LYS A 474 2.69 2.51 11.21
CA LYS A 474 3.83 3.05 10.43
C LYS A 474 3.43 3.97 9.28
N GLU A 475 2.21 3.89 8.80
CA GLU A 475 1.65 4.79 7.80
C GLU A 475 1.09 6.04 8.46
N ALA A 476 0.56 5.88 9.68
CA ALA A 476 0.12 6.99 10.50
C ALA A 476 1.31 7.85 10.96
N ASP A 477 2.43 7.22 11.33
CA ASP A 477 3.65 7.93 11.78
C ASP A 477 4.10 9.00 10.77
N VAL A 478 4.04 8.69 9.46
CA VAL A 478 4.42 9.62 8.37
C VAL A 478 3.25 10.42 7.80
N TRP A 479 2.09 10.39 8.44
CA TRP A 479 0.91 11.13 7.97
C TRP A 479 1.05 12.62 8.29
N ALA A 480 1.00 13.48 7.24
CA ALA A 480 1.20 14.93 7.39
C ALA A 480 0.09 15.57 8.23
N MET A 481 0.52 16.25 9.27
CA MET A 481 -0.28 17.03 10.21
C MET A 481 0.20 18.47 10.25
N PRO A 482 -0.66 19.43 10.56
CA PRO A 482 -0.21 20.77 10.94
C PRO A 482 0.82 20.67 12.07
N SER A 483 1.94 21.37 11.97
CA SER A 483 3.00 21.32 12.99
C SER A 483 2.49 21.90 14.33
N PRO A 484 3.10 21.51 15.47
CA PRO A 484 2.75 22.12 16.76
C PRO A 484 2.82 23.65 16.74
N ALA A 485 3.80 24.22 16.03
CA ALA A 485 3.97 25.66 15.90
C ALA A 485 2.80 26.28 15.10
N LEU A 486 2.37 25.66 14.00
CA LEU A 486 1.23 26.13 13.22
C LEU A 486 -0.08 26.05 14.02
N VAL A 487 -0.33 24.93 14.70
CA VAL A 487 -1.53 24.77 15.53
C VAL A 487 -1.56 25.79 16.66
N LEU A 488 -0.41 26.07 17.28
CA LEU A 488 -0.32 27.11 18.32
C LEU A 488 -0.60 28.51 17.75
N ALA A 489 -0.08 28.81 16.56
CA ALA A 489 -0.29 30.13 15.92
C ALA A 489 -1.78 30.39 15.60
N CYS A 490 -2.55 29.35 15.24
CA CYS A 490 -3.97 29.48 14.93
C CYS A 490 -4.91 28.97 16.06
N ALA A 491 -4.38 28.76 17.29
CA ALA A 491 -5.13 28.13 18.37
C ALA A 491 -6.43 28.84 18.73
N ASP A 492 -6.41 30.18 18.83
CA ASP A 492 -7.60 30.95 19.22
C ASP A 492 -8.69 30.90 18.14
N ALA A 493 -8.30 30.97 16.87
CA ALA A 493 -9.25 30.85 15.76
C ALA A 493 -9.84 29.42 15.71
N LEU A 494 -9.02 28.37 15.93
CA LEU A 494 -9.49 26.98 16.01
C LEU A 494 -10.46 26.79 17.18
N ARG A 495 -10.16 27.35 18.37
CA ARG A 495 -11.07 27.30 19.53
C ARG A 495 -12.42 27.92 19.22
N ALA A 496 -12.41 29.06 18.52
CA ALA A 496 -13.63 29.79 18.17
C ALA A 496 -14.58 28.97 17.28
N VAL A 497 -14.06 28.14 16.40
CA VAL A 497 -14.86 27.32 15.45
C VAL A 497 -15.12 25.89 15.93
N LYS A 498 -14.55 25.47 17.07
CA LYS A 498 -14.59 24.06 17.54
C LYS A 498 -16.02 23.52 17.63
N GLN A 499 -16.97 24.31 18.18
CA GLN A 499 -18.36 23.88 18.29
C GLN A 499 -19.04 23.81 16.93
N GLN A 500 -18.84 24.80 16.06
CA GLN A 500 -19.37 24.78 14.69
C GLN A 500 -18.90 23.52 13.90
N VAL A 501 -17.61 23.18 14.01
CA VAL A 501 -17.07 21.97 13.35
C VAL A 501 -17.66 20.71 13.98
N ALA A 502 -17.82 20.66 15.31
CA ALA A 502 -18.44 19.52 15.98
C ALA A 502 -19.88 19.29 15.51
N ASP A 503 -20.68 20.36 15.35
CA ASP A 503 -22.05 20.29 14.85
C ASP A 503 -22.10 19.80 13.39
N LEU A 504 -21.23 20.33 12.52
CA LEU A 504 -21.10 19.88 11.13
C LEU A 504 -20.75 18.38 11.03
N LEU A 505 -19.85 17.90 11.90
CA LEU A 505 -19.50 16.47 11.93
C LEU A 505 -20.66 15.61 12.45
N ALA A 506 -21.43 16.09 13.42
CA ALA A 506 -22.62 15.39 13.94
C ALA A 506 -23.70 15.27 12.85
N ASP A 507 -23.83 16.26 11.97
CA ASP A 507 -24.72 16.26 10.81
C ASP A 507 -24.17 15.47 9.60
N GLY A 508 -23.01 14.86 9.72
CA GLY A 508 -22.36 14.11 8.61
C GLY A 508 -21.74 15.00 7.51
N ARG A 509 -21.61 16.31 7.76
CA ARG A 509 -21.12 17.33 6.82
C ARG A 509 -19.60 17.52 6.92
N LEU A 510 -18.86 16.42 6.68
CA LEU A 510 -17.40 16.42 6.80
C LEU A 510 -16.72 17.49 5.95
N LEU A 511 -17.07 17.59 4.66
CA LEU A 511 -16.36 18.50 3.75
C LEU A 511 -16.62 19.99 4.09
N ASP A 512 -17.77 20.29 4.68
CA ASP A 512 -18.05 21.63 5.19
C ASP A 512 -17.19 21.92 6.44
N ALA A 513 -17.07 20.94 7.33
CA ALA A 513 -16.17 21.03 8.48
C ALA A 513 -14.71 21.24 8.05
N VAL A 514 -14.25 20.50 7.04
CA VAL A 514 -12.91 20.68 6.43
C VAL A 514 -12.75 22.08 5.84
N THR A 515 -13.79 22.63 5.20
CA THR A 515 -13.72 23.99 4.64
C THR A 515 -13.52 25.05 5.72
N VAL A 516 -14.20 24.93 6.86
CA VAL A 516 -14.00 25.86 7.99
C VAL A 516 -12.56 25.78 8.53
N VAL A 517 -11.99 24.59 8.62
CA VAL A 517 -10.62 24.42 9.13
C VAL A 517 -9.58 24.85 8.08
N ASP A 518 -9.83 24.62 6.79
CA ASP A 518 -8.95 25.08 5.71
C ASP A 518 -8.74 26.60 5.73
N GLU A 519 -9.79 27.39 5.93
CA GLU A 519 -9.68 28.85 6.01
C GLU A 519 -8.69 29.28 7.11
N ILE A 520 -8.72 28.64 8.26
CA ILE A 520 -7.84 28.98 9.39
C ILE A 520 -6.43 28.42 9.17
N VAL A 521 -6.32 27.10 8.94
CA VAL A 521 -5.04 26.41 8.96
C VAL A 521 -4.26 26.58 7.66
N LEU A 522 -4.95 26.56 6.51
CA LEU A 522 -4.30 26.59 5.20
C LEU A 522 -4.25 27.99 4.59
N VAL A 523 -5.31 28.80 4.73
CA VAL A 523 -5.36 30.17 4.17
C VAL A 523 -4.69 31.14 5.11
N ASP A 524 -5.30 31.39 6.28
CA ASP A 524 -4.87 32.46 7.18
C ASP A 524 -3.47 32.23 7.75
N CYS A 525 -3.20 31.01 8.23
CA CYS A 525 -1.93 30.67 8.86
C CYS A 525 -0.93 30.00 7.89
N GLY A 526 -1.41 29.25 6.90
CA GLY A 526 -0.59 28.49 5.95
C GLY A 526 -0.24 29.22 4.65
N GLY A 527 -0.94 30.33 4.34
CA GLY A 527 -0.70 31.19 3.17
C GLY A 527 -1.02 30.53 1.82
N LEU A 528 -1.84 29.47 1.79
CA LEU A 528 -2.26 28.85 0.52
C LEU A 528 -3.37 29.67 -0.14
N SER A 529 -3.34 29.73 -1.47
CA SER A 529 -4.41 30.33 -2.26
C SER A 529 -5.61 29.39 -2.42
N ALA A 530 -6.78 29.98 -2.72
CA ALA A 530 -8.00 29.21 -3.01
C ALA A 530 -7.81 28.20 -4.14
N ASP A 531 -7.04 28.55 -5.19
CA ASP A 531 -6.69 27.67 -6.31
C ASP A 531 -5.86 26.45 -5.87
N GLN A 532 -4.89 26.65 -4.99
CA GLN A 532 -4.08 25.55 -4.45
C GLN A 532 -4.94 24.58 -3.64
N ILE A 533 -5.84 25.11 -2.80
CA ILE A 533 -6.78 24.30 -2.02
C ILE A 533 -7.74 23.54 -2.94
N ALA A 534 -8.27 24.17 -3.99
CA ALA A 534 -9.14 23.51 -4.96
C ALA A 534 -8.44 22.34 -5.65
N ARG A 535 -7.17 22.49 -6.07
CA ARG A 535 -6.35 21.40 -6.64
C ARG A 535 -6.11 20.25 -5.65
N ILE A 536 -5.82 20.55 -4.39
CA ILE A 536 -5.66 19.57 -3.31
C ILE A 536 -6.95 18.77 -3.13
N ARG A 537 -8.10 19.45 -3.06
CA ARG A 537 -9.42 18.81 -2.92
C ARG A 537 -9.76 17.94 -4.13
N GLN A 538 -9.44 18.40 -5.34
CA GLN A 538 -9.62 17.62 -6.57
C GLN A 538 -8.76 16.35 -6.55
N ALA A 539 -7.48 16.45 -6.23
CA ALA A 539 -6.58 15.31 -6.15
C ALA A 539 -7.06 14.27 -5.11
N ARG A 540 -7.52 14.72 -3.94
CA ARG A 540 -8.14 13.83 -2.96
C ARG A 540 -9.39 13.12 -3.53
N ALA A 541 -10.24 13.85 -4.24
CA ALA A 541 -11.45 13.28 -4.85
C ALA A 541 -11.10 12.22 -5.91
N GLU A 542 -10.02 12.42 -6.68
CA GLU A 542 -9.51 11.45 -7.65
C GLU A 542 -9.01 10.16 -6.97
N PHE A 543 -8.22 10.25 -5.88
CA PHE A 543 -7.83 9.09 -5.09
C PHE A 543 -9.05 8.35 -4.53
N PHE A 544 -9.98 9.08 -3.93
CA PHE A 544 -11.21 8.52 -3.37
C PHE A 544 -12.00 7.77 -4.45
N LYS A 545 -12.20 8.38 -5.62
CA LYS A 545 -12.89 7.77 -6.76
C LYS A 545 -12.17 6.49 -7.22
N ARG A 546 -10.84 6.54 -7.40
CA ARG A 546 -10.05 5.36 -7.84
C ARG A 546 -10.24 4.17 -6.89
N ARG A 547 -10.11 4.37 -5.57
CA ARG A 547 -10.26 3.25 -4.63
C ARG A 547 -11.71 2.74 -4.50
N THR A 548 -12.72 3.60 -4.65
CA THR A 548 -14.14 3.20 -4.55
C THR A 548 -14.63 2.48 -5.80
N VAL A 549 -14.24 2.91 -7.00
CA VAL A 549 -14.56 2.23 -8.27
C VAL A 549 -13.92 0.83 -8.29
N ARG A 550 -12.66 0.70 -7.91
CA ARG A 550 -11.97 -0.59 -7.82
C ARG A 550 -12.60 -1.53 -6.80
N GLY A 551 -13.08 -0.99 -5.68
CA GLY A 551 -13.81 -1.75 -4.67
C GLY A 551 -15.16 -2.30 -5.13
N ALA A 552 -15.80 -1.66 -6.11
CA ALA A 552 -17.06 -2.12 -6.70
C ALA A 552 -16.86 -3.26 -7.73
N SER A 553 -15.71 -3.27 -8.43
CA SER A 553 -15.39 -4.30 -9.45
C SER A 553 -14.99 -5.66 -8.84
N GLY A 554 -14.73 -5.73 -7.54
CA GLY A 554 -14.33 -6.93 -6.81
C GLY A 554 -15.47 -7.66 -6.08
N ARG A 555 -16.74 -7.35 -6.40
CA ARG A 555 -17.92 -8.03 -5.85
C ARG A 555 -18.60 -8.92 -6.86
#